data_b6f09ef7253b934766322d3c0ae1c98e
#
_entry.id   b6f09ef7253b934766322d3c0ae1c98e
#
_cell.length_a   1.000
_cell.length_b   1.000
_cell.length_c   1.000
_cell.angle_alpha   90.00
_cell.angle_beta   90.00
_cell.angle_gamma   90.00
#
_symmetry.space_group_name_H-M   'P 1'
#
loop_
_entity.id
_entity.type
_entity.pdbx_description
1 polymer ?
#
loop_
_entity_poly.entity_id
_entity_poly.type
_entity_poly.pdbx_seq_one_letter_code
_entity_poly.pdbx_strand_id
1 'polypeptide(L)'
;MRKLKRICLILALLTLAGPVLARPRVLPQKQAAHFCRLMMNDGDGGIYPLAVYARRLTMLLCGDDHYGDYSAEQVFTGLVFFYDDWQQEPLPYSRGQGRMLMEELHSGLTLRLFPHVENRRVAWYAPTDQLPDSLDSEHQKYIREVFPRLNTLIQAGDWKSVDDFIDRIIRYQCVYGNA
;
A
#
# COMPACT_ATOMS: atom_id res chain seq x y z
N MET A 1 -31.52 5.90 -48.75
CA MET A 1 -31.41 6.93 -47.71
C MET A 1 -31.72 6.42 -46.30
N ARG A 2 -32.74 5.58 -46.04
CA ARG A 2 -33.06 5.06 -44.69
C ARG A 2 -31.99 4.08 -44.12
N LYS A 3 -31.33 3.26 -44.96
CA LYS A 3 -30.26 2.34 -44.51
C LYS A 3 -28.98 3.07 -44.12
N LEU A 4 -28.62 4.15 -44.84
CA LEU A 4 -27.44 4.95 -44.55
C LEU A 4 -27.57 5.72 -43.22
N LYS A 5 -28.74 6.23 -42.90
CA LYS A 5 -29.04 6.90 -41.62
C LYS A 5 -28.95 5.92 -40.42
N ARG A 6 -29.36 4.66 -40.60
CA ARG A 6 -29.23 3.62 -39.55
C ARG A 6 -27.79 3.23 -39.30
N ILE A 7 -26.95 3.15 -40.34
CA ILE A 7 -25.51 2.83 -40.22
C ILE A 7 -24.78 3.97 -39.52
N CYS A 8 -25.07 5.24 -39.86
CA CYS A 8 -24.49 6.39 -39.17
C CYS A 8 -24.92 6.48 -37.70
N LEU A 9 -26.14 6.07 -37.36
CA LEU A 9 -26.62 6.09 -35.98
C LEU A 9 -25.92 4.98 -35.14
N ILE A 10 -25.67 3.82 -35.72
CA ILE A 10 -24.96 2.73 -35.04
C ILE A 10 -23.47 3.06 -34.85
N LEU A 11 -22.83 3.69 -35.86
CA LEU A 11 -21.46 4.18 -35.70
C LEU A 11 -21.34 5.30 -34.65
N ALA A 12 -22.31 6.19 -34.56
CA ALA A 12 -22.32 7.25 -33.55
C ALA A 12 -22.52 6.74 -32.12
N LEU A 13 -23.25 5.62 -31.94
CA LEU A 13 -23.37 4.96 -30.63
C LEU A 13 -22.13 4.23 -30.19
N LEU A 14 -21.31 3.73 -31.12
CA LEU A 14 -20.05 3.03 -30.84
C LEU A 14 -18.90 3.99 -30.43
N THR A 15 -18.99 5.27 -30.78
CA THR A 15 -17.99 6.29 -30.43
C THR A 15 -18.19 6.92 -29.06
N LEU A 16 -19.30 6.61 -28.37
CA LEU A 16 -19.59 7.09 -27.02
C LEU A 16 -19.07 6.15 -25.91
N ALA A 17 -18.51 4.99 -26.27
CA ALA A 17 -17.72 4.20 -25.34
C ALA A 17 -16.34 4.86 -25.19
N GLY A 18 -16.27 5.95 -24.43
CA GLY A 18 -14.99 6.46 -23.93
C GLY A 18 -14.23 5.34 -23.26
N PRO A 19 -12.88 5.38 -23.21
CA PRO A 19 -12.11 4.39 -22.50
C PRO A 19 -12.65 4.33 -21.07
N VAL A 20 -13.27 3.21 -20.71
CA VAL A 20 -13.52 2.90 -19.30
C VAL A 20 -12.12 2.72 -18.73
N LEU A 21 -11.55 3.77 -18.14
CA LEU A 21 -10.35 3.65 -17.35
C LEU A 21 -10.64 2.59 -16.30
N ALA A 22 -9.94 1.46 -16.41
CA ALA A 22 -10.06 0.41 -15.42
C ALA A 22 -9.69 1.01 -14.07
N ARG A 23 -10.54 0.83 -13.06
CA ARG A 23 -10.24 1.32 -11.70
C ARG A 23 -8.94 0.66 -11.22
N PRO A 24 -8.08 1.39 -10.51
CA PRO A 24 -6.84 0.82 -9.99
C PRO A 24 -7.15 -0.30 -8.99
N ARG A 25 -6.33 -1.33 -9.00
CA ARG A 25 -6.47 -2.46 -8.07
C ARG A 25 -6.20 -2.01 -6.64
N VAL A 26 -6.92 -2.63 -5.72
CA VAL A 26 -6.76 -2.46 -4.28
C VAL A 26 -6.92 -3.79 -3.57
N LEU A 27 -6.46 -3.89 -2.33
CA LEU A 27 -6.85 -5.02 -1.49
C LEU A 27 -8.36 -4.94 -1.17
N PRO A 28 -9.03 -6.09 -0.93
CA PRO A 28 -10.36 -6.07 -0.33
C PRO A 28 -10.34 -5.28 0.97
N GLN A 29 -11.41 -4.56 1.26
CA GLN A 29 -11.47 -3.62 2.39
C GLN A 29 -11.06 -4.26 3.73
N LYS A 30 -11.46 -5.51 3.96
CA LYS A 30 -11.09 -6.26 5.18
C LYS A 30 -9.57 -6.43 5.30
N GLN A 31 -8.90 -6.87 4.23
CA GLN A 31 -7.45 -7.10 4.21
C GLN A 31 -6.67 -5.78 4.28
N ALA A 32 -7.15 -4.73 3.60
CA ALA A 32 -6.56 -3.40 3.68
C ALA A 32 -6.60 -2.86 5.11
N ALA A 33 -7.78 -2.93 5.76
CA ALA A 33 -7.94 -2.53 7.16
C ALA A 33 -7.09 -3.38 8.11
N HIS A 34 -6.98 -4.70 7.85
CA HIS A 34 -6.14 -5.60 8.66
C HIS A 34 -4.65 -5.25 8.52
N PHE A 35 -4.16 -5.04 7.31
CA PHE A 35 -2.78 -4.60 7.07
C PHE A 35 -2.48 -3.27 7.76
N CYS A 36 -3.41 -2.34 7.73
CA CYS A 36 -3.25 -1.03 8.35
C CYS A 36 -3.32 -1.01 9.89
N ARG A 37 -3.50 -2.18 10.54
CA ARG A 37 -3.28 -2.34 11.98
C ARG A 37 -1.81 -2.44 12.38
N LEU A 38 -0.92 -2.74 11.44
CA LEU A 38 0.53 -2.75 11.68
C LEU A 38 0.98 -1.38 12.21
N MET A 39 1.84 -1.43 13.23
CA MET A 39 2.48 -0.22 13.76
C MET A 39 3.65 0.19 12.88
N MET A 40 3.85 1.48 12.70
CA MET A 40 5.02 2.03 12.03
C MET A 40 5.67 3.11 12.87
N ASN A 41 6.97 3.27 12.69
CA ASN A 41 7.72 4.42 13.19
C ASN A 41 7.94 5.41 12.05
N ASP A 42 7.63 6.69 12.28
CA ASP A 42 7.74 7.76 11.27
C ASP A 42 9.16 8.31 11.06
N GLY A 43 10.11 7.83 11.85
CA GLY A 43 11.50 8.29 11.83
C GLY A 43 11.78 9.44 12.80
N ASP A 44 10.76 10.17 13.24
CA ASP A 44 10.85 11.28 14.22
C ASP A 44 10.50 10.82 15.64
N GLY A 45 10.31 9.52 15.83
CA GLY A 45 10.00 8.89 17.13
C GLY A 45 8.51 8.65 17.37
N GLY A 46 7.63 9.01 16.44
CA GLY A 46 6.21 8.69 16.48
C GLY A 46 5.97 7.24 16.10
N ILE A 47 5.24 6.48 16.93
CA ILE A 47 4.79 5.12 16.64
C ILE A 47 3.27 5.11 16.62
N TYR A 48 2.68 4.74 15.48
CA TYR A 48 1.23 4.72 15.30
C TYR A 48 0.81 3.66 14.27
N PRO A 49 -0.48 3.26 14.25
CA PRO A 49 -0.98 2.33 13.25
C PRO A 49 -0.85 2.90 11.83
N LEU A 50 -0.54 2.05 10.86
CA LEU A 50 -0.53 2.42 9.44
C LEU A 50 -1.84 3.08 8.98
N ALA A 51 -2.97 2.79 9.61
CA ALA A 51 -4.25 3.43 9.31
C ALA A 51 -4.19 4.96 9.48
N VAL A 52 -3.40 5.47 10.45
CA VAL A 52 -3.19 6.92 10.64
C VAL A 52 -2.38 7.49 9.48
N TYR A 53 -1.32 6.80 9.08
CA TYR A 53 -0.50 7.20 7.94
C TYR A 53 -1.30 7.13 6.62
N ALA A 54 -2.04 6.06 6.40
CA ALA A 54 -2.91 5.87 5.23
C ALA A 54 -3.88 7.04 5.07
N ARG A 55 -4.55 7.45 6.16
CA ARG A 55 -5.47 8.59 6.12
C ARG A 55 -4.76 9.90 5.78
N ARG A 56 -3.61 10.18 6.41
CA ARG A 56 -2.82 11.38 6.13
C ARG A 56 -2.33 11.43 4.68
N LEU A 57 -1.84 10.30 4.17
CA LEU A 57 -1.37 10.17 2.79
C LEU A 57 -2.52 10.35 1.79
N THR A 58 -3.66 9.73 2.02
CA THR A 58 -4.83 9.83 1.15
C THR A 58 -5.36 11.27 1.12
N MET A 59 -5.46 11.93 2.29
CA MET A 59 -5.81 13.33 2.38
C MET A 59 -4.84 14.22 1.58
N LEU A 60 -3.55 13.94 1.64
CA LEU A 60 -2.52 14.69 0.93
C LEU A 60 -2.57 14.47 -0.58
N LEU A 61 -2.82 13.25 -1.05
CA LEU A 61 -2.83 12.92 -2.48
C LEU A 61 -4.18 13.20 -3.16
N CYS A 62 -5.28 13.01 -2.43
CA CYS A 62 -6.64 13.07 -2.97
C CYS A 62 -7.41 14.32 -2.51
N GLY A 63 -6.95 15.00 -1.46
CA GLY A 63 -7.67 16.12 -0.84
C GLY A 63 -8.84 15.68 0.07
N ASP A 64 -8.99 14.36 0.26
CA ASP A 64 -10.02 13.74 1.10
C ASP A 64 -9.46 12.48 1.76
N ASP A 65 -10.15 11.90 2.75
CA ASP A 65 -9.73 10.66 3.42
C ASP A 65 -10.15 9.39 2.67
N HIS A 66 -10.62 9.53 1.44
CA HIS A 66 -10.99 8.46 0.51
C HIS A 66 -10.70 8.85 -0.94
N TYR A 67 -10.75 7.90 -1.88
CA TYR A 67 -10.68 8.13 -3.31
C TYR A 67 -11.79 7.36 -4.03
N GLY A 68 -12.81 8.07 -4.52
CA GLY A 68 -14.01 7.44 -5.03
C GLY A 68 -14.67 6.55 -3.97
N ASP A 69 -14.81 5.25 -4.24
CA ASP A 69 -15.37 4.28 -3.29
C ASP A 69 -14.29 3.60 -2.42
N TYR A 70 -13.01 3.96 -2.57
CA TYR A 70 -11.90 3.34 -1.85
C TYR A 70 -11.61 4.06 -0.54
N SER A 71 -11.53 3.31 0.56
CA SER A 71 -11.09 3.83 1.86
C SER A 71 -9.61 4.23 1.83
N ALA A 72 -9.17 5.01 2.82
CA ALA A 72 -7.76 5.38 2.94
C ALA A 72 -6.82 4.17 3.00
N GLU A 73 -7.22 3.10 3.68
CA GLU A 73 -6.45 1.87 3.78
C GLU A 73 -6.36 1.16 2.41
N GLN A 74 -7.41 1.22 1.61
CA GLN A 74 -7.41 0.66 0.26
C GLN A 74 -6.53 1.48 -0.68
N VAL A 75 -6.58 2.82 -0.62
CA VAL A 75 -5.69 3.71 -1.37
C VAL A 75 -4.23 3.43 -1.00
N PHE A 76 -3.92 3.42 0.29
CA PHE A 76 -2.59 3.15 0.80
C PHE A 76 -2.05 1.79 0.34
N THR A 77 -2.82 0.72 0.54
CA THR A 77 -2.40 -0.64 0.13
C THR A 77 -2.36 -0.80 -1.39
N GLY A 78 -3.18 -0.05 -2.12
CA GLY A 78 -3.12 0.07 -3.57
C GLY A 78 -1.78 0.63 -4.03
N LEU A 79 -1.33 1.73 -3.43
CA LEU A 79 -0.03 2.35 -3.71
C LEU A 79 1.15 1.43 -3.36
N VAL A 80 1.04 0.62 -2.30
CA VAL A 80 2.10 -0.32 -1.88
C VAL A 80 2.19 -1.53 -2.82
N PHE A 81 1.06 -2.17 -3.16
CA PHE A 81 1.03 -3.47 -3.82
C PHE A 81 0.64 -3.43 -5.30
N PHE A 82 0.05 -2.35 -5.77
CA PHE A 82 -0.43 -2.17 -7.15
C PHE A 82 -0.01 -0.82 -7.73
N TYR A 83 1.22 -0.41 -7.44
CA TYR A 83 1.76 0.90 -7.80
C TYR A 83 1.60 1.25 -9.28
N ASP A 84 1.80 0.27 -10.19
CA ASP A 84 1.70 0.49 -11.64
C ASP A 84 0.30 0.96 -12.07
N ASP A 85 -0.75 0.50 -11.38
CA ASP A 85 -2.10 0.97 -11.62
C ASP A 85 -2.29 2.40 -11.09
N TRP A 86 -1.79 2.65 -9.87
CA TRP A 86 -1.99 3.91 -9.16
C TRP A 86 -1.15 5.07 -9.67
N GLN A 87 0.04 4.81 -10.22
CA GLN A 87 0.88 5.88 -10.81
C GLN A 87 0.23 6.57 -12.00
N GLN A 88 -0.75 5.91 -12.65
CA GLN A 88 -1.48 6.44 -13.80
C GLN A 88 -2.80 7.13 -13.40
N GLU A 89 -3.22 6.97 -12.14
CA GLU A 89 -4.44 7.59 -11.66
C GLU A 89 -4.30 9.12 -11.57
N PRO A 90 -5.33 9.87 -12.01
CA PRO A 90 -5.31 11.32 -11.99
C PRO A 90 -5.59 11.87 -10.58
N LEU A 91 -4.77 11.49 -9.60
CA LEU A 91 -4.93 12.00 -8.25
C LEU A 91 -4.69 13.52 -8.23
N PRO A 92 -5.54 14.31 -7.55
CA PRO A 92 -5.51 15.77 -7.60
C PRO A 92 -4.15 16.38 -7.24
N TYR A 93 -3.44 15.77 -6.28
CA TYR A 93 -2.17 16.29 -5.74
C TYR A 93 -0.98 15.34 -5.96
N SER A 94 -1.07 14.44 -6.94
CA SER A 94 -0.01 13.46 -7.27
C SER A 94 1.20 14.05 -8.01
N ARG A 95 1.24 15.38 -8.24
CA ARG A 95 2.37 16.04 -8.92
C ARG A 95 3.41 16.52 -7.91
N GLY A 96 4.67 16.63 -8.36
CA GLY A 96 5.76 17.13 -7.51
C GLY A 96 5.95 16.27 -6.26
N GLN A 97 5.74 16.85 -5.08
CA GLN A 97 5.93 16.18 -3.79
C GLN A 97 5.05 14.94 -3.62
N GLY A 98 3.81 14.94 -4.13
CA GLY A 98 2.93 13.78 -4.07
C GLY A 98 3.51 12.57 -4.83
N ARG A 99 4.10 12.80 -6.00
CA ARG A 99 4.78 11.73 -6.76
C ARG A 99 5.96 11.15 -5.98
N MET A 100 6.80 12.00 -5.41
CA MET A 100 7.94 11.54 -4.61
C MET A 100 7.48 10.65 -3.44
N LEU A 101 6.42 11.05 -2.74
CA LEU A 101 5.86 10.25 -1.64
C LEU A 101 5.31 8.90 -2.11
N MET A 102 4.68 8.84 -3.27
CA MET A 102 4.21 7.58 -3.87
C MET A 102 5.38 6.66 -4.23
N GLU A 103 6.46 7.21 -4.80
CA GLU A 103 7.67 6.48 -5.15
C GLU A 103 8.40 5.97 -3.90
N GLU A 104 8.55 6.80 -2.88
CA GLU A 104 9.16 6.43 -1.60
C GLU A 104 8.36 5.31 -0.90
N LEU A 105 7.04 5.42 -0.90
CA LEU A 105 6.16 4.39 -0.35
C LEU A 105 6.32 3.06 -1.10
N HIS A 106 6.28 3.10 -2.43
CA HIS A 106 6.44 1.91 -3.27
C HIS A 106 7.81 1.25 -3.09
N SER A 107 8.87 2.04 -2.93
CA SER A 107 10.22 1.53 -2.67
C SER A 107 10.38 0.89 -1.29
N GLY A 108 9.41 1.08 -0.38
CA GLY A 108 9.43 0.57 0.99
C GLY A 108 10.33 1.35 1.95
N LEU A 109 10.94 2.46 1.51
CA LEU A 109 11.87 3.27 2.32
C LEU A 109 11.22 3.86 3.57
N THR A 110 9.92 4.15 3.51
CA THR A 110 9.19 4.80 4.62
C THR A 110 8.54 3.82 5.58
N LEU A 111 8.47 2.52 5.23
CA LEU A 111 7.72 1.52 5.99
C LEU A 111 8.58 0.86 7.07
N ARG A 112 8.92 1.63 8.11
CA ARG A 112 9.64 1.10 9.28
C ARG A 112 8.68 0.35 10.19
N LEU A 113 8.50 -0.94 9.89
CA LEU A 113 7.54 -1.83 10.55
C LEU A 113 8.20 -2.85 11.47
N PHE A 114 9.52 -2.98 11.44
CA PHE A 114 10.23 -4.07 12.13
C PHE A 114 11.03 -3.52 13.31
N PRO A 115 10.47 -3.63 14.54
CA PRO A 115 11.18 -3.24 15.74
C PRO A 115 12.27 -4.26 16.10
N HIS A 116 13.38 -3.78 16.61
CA HIS A 116 14.44 -4.57 17.18
C HIS A 116 15.04 -3.86 18.41
N VAL A 117 15.32 -4.61 19.45
CA VAL A 117 15.93 -4.08 20.68
C VAL A 117 17.44 -4.01 20.52
N GLU A 118 17.97 -2.80 20.48
CA GLU A 118 19.39 -2.52 20.40
C GLU A 118 19.80 -1.57 21.54
N ASN A 119 20.82 -1.97 22.30
CA ASN A 119 21.32 -1.15 23.42
C ASN A 119 20.22 -0.68 24.40
N ARG A 120 19.25 -1.53 24.72
CA ARG A 120 18.08 -1.24 25.57
C ARG A 120 17.14 -0.17 25.00
N ARG A 121 17.16 0.04 23.68
CA ARG A 121 16.24 0.92 22.96
C ARG A 121 15.60 0.13 21.84
N VAL A 122 14.37 0.46 21.51
CA VAL A 122 13.71 -0.13 20.35
C VAL A 122 14.00 0.75 19.13
N ALA A 123 14.72 0.18 18.17
CA ALA A 123 14.88 0.76 16.83
C ALA A 123 13.88 0.12 15.87
N TRP A 124 13.41 0.85 14.88
CA TRP A 124 12.45 0.39 13.89
C TRP A 124 13.07 0.45 12.50
N TYR A 125 12.95 -0.63 11.76
CA TYR A 125 13.58 -0.80 10.45
C TYR A 125 12.56 -0.99 9.35
N ALA A 126 12.86 -0.44 8.18
CA ALA A 126 12.22 -0.79 6.93
C ALA A 126 12.92 -2.01 6.30
N PRO A 127 12.26 -2.78 5.43
CA PRO A 127 12.92 -3.90 4.72
C PRO A 127 14.14 -3.48 3.88
N THR A 128 14.21 -2.21 3.51
CA THR A 128 15.28 -1.63 2.68
C THR A 128 16.42 -1.00 3.51
N ASP A 129 16.21 -0.80 4.81
CA ASP A 129 17.24 -0.23 5.69
C ASP A 129 18.46 -1.16 5.81
N GLN A 130 19.61 -0.59 6.16
CA GLN A 130 20.74 -1.38 6.63
C GLN A 130 20.38 -1.96 8.01
N LEU A 131 20.22 -3.29 8.07
CA LEU A 131 19.88 -3.97 9.30
C LEU A 131 21.14 -4.15 10.16
N PRO A 132 21.02 -4.06 11.51
CA PRO A 132 22.17 -4.19 12.40
C PRO A 132 22.73 -5.62 12.45
N ASP A 133 24.04 -5.75 12.65
CA ASP A 133 24.72 -7.05 12.78
C ASP A 133 24.28 -7.83 14.03
N SER A 134 23.70 -7.16 15.02
CA SER A 134 23.11 -7.78 16.21
C SER A 134 21.83 -8.58 15.90
N LEU A 135 21.22 -8.35 14.75
CA LEU A 135 20.07 -9.08 14.27
C LEU A 135 20.55 -10.34 13.54
N ASP A 136 20.14 -11.51 14.01
CA ASP A 136 20.56 -12.78 13.37
C ASP A 136 20.07 -12.89 11.91
N SER A 137 20.74 -13.77 11.16
CA SER A 137 20.50 -13.89 9.72
C SER A 137 19.08 -14.33 9.33
N GLU A 138 18.40 -15.09 10.20
CA GLU A 138 17.02 -15.52 9.93
C GLU A 138 16.04 -14.37 10.08
N HIS A 139 16.21 -13.53 11.11
CA HIS A 139 15.42 -12.30 11.26
C HIS A 139 15.70 -11.30 10.14
N GLN A 140 16.97 -11.10 9.76
CA GLN A 140 17.29 -10.23 8.63
C GLN A 140 16.62 -10.72 7.34
N LYS A 141 16.68 -12.03 7.07
CA LYS A 141 16.00 -12.64 5.92
C LYS A 141 14.48 -12.45 6.00
N TYR A 142 13.89 -12.68 7.18
CA TYR A 142 12.45 -12.48 7.38
C TYR A 142 12.04 -11.06 7.03
N ILE A 143 12.72 -10.04 7.57
CA ILE A 143 12.42 -8.64 7.30
C ILE A 143 12.50 -8.32 5.80
N ARG A 144 13.55 -8.80 5.12
CA ARG A 144 13.75 -8.54 3.70
C ARG A 144 12.72 -9.22 2.80
N GLU A 145 12.24 -10.39 3.19
CA GLU A 145 11.33 -11.19 2.37
C GLU A 145 9.85 -10.94 2.65
N VAL A 146 9.49 -10.17 3.69
CA VAL A 146 8.10 -9.95 4.10
C VAL A 146 7.25 -9.42 2.94
N PHE A 147 7.63 -8.30 2.33
CA PHE A 147 6.83 -7.71 1.26
C PHE A 147 6.81 -8.56 -0.02
N PRO A 148 7.92 -9.11 -0.52
CA PRO A 148 7.89 -10.05 -1.64
C PRO A 148 6.95 -11.23 -1.42
N ARG A 149 6.99 -11.85 -0.24
CA ARG A 149 6.11 -12.99 0.09
C ARG A 149 4.65 -12.58 0.18
N LEU A 150 4.36 -11.46 0.87
CA LEU A 150 3.02 -10.94 1.00
C LEU A 150 2.44 -10.58 -0.38
N ASN A 151 3.23 -9.94 -1.24
CA ASN A 151 2.82 -9.62 -2.60
C ASN A 151 2.48 -10.88 -3.41
N THR A 152 3.26 -11.95 -3.29
CA THR A 152 2.96 -13.23 -3.96
C THR A 152 1.58 -13.76 -3.56
N LEU A 153 1.23 -13.73 -2.27
CA LEU A 153 -0.07 -14.16 -1.76
C LEU A 153 -1.22 -13.27 -2.26
N ILE A 154 -0.97 -11.95 -2.28
CA ILE A 154 -1.92 -10.95 -2.77
C ILE A 154 -2.21 -11.18 -4.26
N GLN A 155 -1.19 -11.36 -5.09
CA GLN A 155 -1.35 -11.61 -6.52
C GLN A 155 -2.05 -12.94 -6.80
N ALA A 156 -1.91 -13.94 -5.93
CA ALA A 156 -2.64 -15.19 -5.98
C ALA A 156 -4.10 -15.10 -5.51
N GLY A 157 -4.49 -13.99 -4.85
CA GLY A 157 -5.81 -13.83 -4.24
C GLY A 157 -6.05 -14.74 -3.04
N ASP A 158 -4.99 -15.25 -2.41
CA ASP A 158 -5.09 -16.12 -1.23
C ASP A 158 -5.26 -15.27 0.04
N TRP A 159 -6.44 -14.71 0.19
CA TRP A 159 -6.76 -13.76 1.28
C TRP A 159 -6.64 -14.37 2.67
N LYS A 160 -6.85 -15.68 2.80
CA LYS A 160 -6.65 -16.37 4.09
C LYS A 160 -5.18 -16.35 4.48
N SER A 161 -4.30 -16.74 3.57
CA SER A 161 -2.86 -16.73 3.82
C SER A 161 -2.32 -15.30 3.97
N VAL A 162 -2.92 -14.31 3.30
CA VAL A 162 -2.62 -12.87 3.51
C VAL A 162 -2.95 -12.47 4.95
N ASP A 163 -4.15 -12.77 5.45
CA ASP A 163 -4.54 -12.48 6.83
C ASP A 163 -3.60 -13.19 7.84
N ASP A 164 -3.32 -14.48 7.65
CA ASP A 164 -2.41 -15.26 8.50
C ASP A 164 -0.97 -14.68 8.48
N PHE A 165 -0.55 -14.11 7.35
CA PHE A 165 0.77 -13.49 7.22
C PHE A 165 0.85 -12.13 7.94
N ILE A 166 -0.20 -11.30 7.82
CA ILE A 166 -0.31 -10.02 8.54
C ILE A 166 -0.30 -10.28 10.05
N ASP A 167 -1.03 -11.28 10.54
CA ASP A 167 -1.04 -11.66 11.96
C ASP A 167 0.35 -12.07 12.47
N ARG A 168 1.18 -12.69 11.62
CA ARG A 168 2.59 -12.98 11.98
C ARG A 168 3.41 -11.73 12.15
N ILE A 169 3.22 -10.72 11.29
CA ILE A 169 3.93 -9.43 11.42
C ILE A 169 3.45 -8.71 12.69
N ILE A 170 2.15 -8.71 12.98
CA ILE A 170 1.61 -8.12 14.22
C ILE A 170 2.23 -8.80 15.45
N ARG A 171 2.31 -10.14 15.46
CA ARG A 171 2.96 -10.87 16.57
C ARG A 171 4.43 -10.51 16.69
N TYR A 172 5.15 -10.38 15.57
CA TYR A 172 6.54 -9.92 15.57
C TYR A 172 6.67 -8.55 16.24
N GLN A 173 5.81 -7.60 15.86
CA GLN A 173 5.78 -6.26 16.46
C GLN A 173 5.48 -6.29 17.97
N CYS A 174 4.57 -7.16 18.41
CA CYS A 174 4.25 -7.32 19.83
C CYS A 174 5.42 -7.89 20.63
N VAL A 175 6.21 -8.79 20.05
CA VAL A 175 7.35 -9.43 20.73
C VAL A 175 8.53 -8.47 20.82
N TYR A 176 8.85 -7.75 19.76
CA TYR A 176 10.08 -6.94 19.65
C TYR A 176 9.85 -5.44 19.81
N GLY A 177 8.60 -4.98 19.81
CA GLY A 177 8.24 -3.56 19.93
C GLY A 177 7.93 -3.07 21.35
N ASN A 178 7.79 -3.99 22.31
CA ASN A 178 7.42 -3.70 23.71
C ASN A 178 8.63 -3.90 24.66
N ALA A 179 9.74 -3.21 24.42
CA ALA A 179 10.90 -3.25 25.34
C ALA A 179 11.00 -2.01 26.18
#